data_61f8c9ccd2011dc5206a21cadcd7c7f1
#
_entry.id   61f8c9ccd2011dc5206a21cadcd7c7f1
#
_cell.length_a   1.000
_cell.length_b   1.000
_cell.length_c   1.000
_cell.angle_alpha   90.00
_cell.angle_beta   90.00
_cell.angle_gamma   90.00
#
_symmetry.space_group_name_H-M   'P 1'
#
loop_
_entity.id
_entity.type
_entity.pdbx_description
1 polymer ?
#
loop_
_entity_poly.entity_id
_entity_poly.type
_entity_poly.pdbx_seq_one_letter_code
_entity_poly.pdbx_strand_id
1 'polypeptide(L)'
;MPFRRDVAHASARPDPGGAPMLRRMSKKVPKNVLRSVHGTSRRQEYSASTKRALVDVAQELFTERGYAGTSLDEIVAGARVTKGALYHHFSGKQALFEAVFERVEDDASSSIRRAIKDVKDPWEKALTGLRAFLDVLQRPEYRRLVIQEGPAVLGYEKYREQEERSTYGIVQDIVSSVLATYDLEPSMVETFSRVFFGAMSAAGSAVSSAEDTARASAEVEAAIAFILAGLRQQSESGGKLPGPDDLRGEG
;
A
#
# COMPACT_ATOMS: atom_id res chain seq x y z
N MET A 1 -34.92 50.45 -31.57
CA MET A 1 -35.20 51.90 -31.41
C MET A 1 -34.68 52.33 -30.08
N PRO A 2 -33.93 53.39 -30.05
CA PRO A 2 -32.76 53.67 -29.23
C PRO A 2 -33.02 54.76 -28.18
N PHE A 3 -32.11 54.91 -27.24
CA PHE A 3 -31.81 56.27 -26.77
C PHE A 3 -30.36 56.38 -26.32
N ARG A 4 -29.69 57.27 -26.98
CA ARG A 4 -28.38 57.86 -26.82
C ARG A 4 -28.36 58.94 -25.76
N ARG A 5 -27.11 59.29 -25.40
CA ARG A 5 -26.57 60.63 -25.03
C ARG A 5 -26.15 60.73 -23.56
N ASP A 6 -25.07 61.41 -23.18
CA ASP A 6 -23.97 62.11 -23.86
C ASP A 6 -22.92 62.48 -22.79
N VAL A 7 -21.71 62.39 -23.20
CA VAL A 7 -20.54 63.23 -23.01
C VAL A 7 -20.58 64.36 -21.94
N ALA A 8 -19.55 64.40 -21.09
CA ALA A 8 -18.90 65.64 -20.72
C ALA A 8 -17.41 65.40 -20.35
N HIS A 9 -16.51 65.98 -21.12
CA HIS A 9 -15.09 66.22 -20.88
C HIS A 9 -14.85 67.14 -19.69
N ALA A 10 -13.84 66.87 -18.88
CA ALA A 10 -13.05 67.89 -18.20
C ALA A 10 -11.62 67.41 -18.03
N SER A 11 -10.74 68.09 -18.76
CA SER A 11 -9.32 68.00 -18.73
C SER A 11 -8.77 68.74 -17.46
N ALA A 12 -7.85 68.10 -16.76
CA ALA A 12 -6.88 68.82 -15.92
C ALA A 12 -5.51 68.15 -15.97
N ARG A 13 -4.52 68.93 -16.28
CA ARG A 13 -3.12 68.58 -16.47
C ARG A 13 -2.41 68.33 -15.14
N PRO A 14 -1.26 67.65 -15.14
CA PRO A 14 -0.61 67.15 -13.94
C PRO A 14 0.36 68.16 -13.33
N ASP A 15 0.50 68.07 -12.02
CA ASP A 15 1.53 68.77 -11.24
C ASP A 15 2.68 67.79 -10.93
N PRO A 16 3.95 68.15 -11.14
CA PRO A 16 5.09 67.29 -10.89
C PRO A 16 5.73 67.59 -9.51
N GLY A 17 5.75 66.64 -8.62
CA GLY A 17 6.52 66.84 -7.41
C GLY A 17 6.27 65.80 -6.33
N GLY A 18 7.23 64.92 -6.13
CA GLY A 18 7.31 64.19 -4.86
C GLY A 18 7.48 62.68 -4.97
N ALA A 19 8.66 62.24 -5.31
CA ALA A 19 9.04 60.85 -5.12
C ALA A 19 9.18 60.51 -3.63
N PRO A 20 8.48 59.51 -3.07
CA PRO A 20 8.83 59.00 -1.75
C PRO A 20 10.03 58.05 -1.89
N MET A 21 11.13 58.39 -1.20
CA MET A 21 12.25 57.51 -0.93
C MET A 21 11.75 56.17 -0.39
N LEU A 22 11.85 55.13 -1.21
CA LEU A 22 11.79 53.74 -0.75
C LEU A 22 13.02 53.45 0.12
N ARG A 23 12.85 53.60 1.40
CA ARG A 23 13.78 53.14 2.43
C ARG A 23 13.90 51.61 2.35
N ARG A 24 14.97 51.19 1.71
CA ARG A 24 15.37 49.78 1.61
C ARG A 24 15.64 49.26 3.03
N MET A 25 14.61 48.70 3.67
CA MET A 25 14.79 47.93 4.90
C MET A 25 15.42 46.59 4.51
N SER A 26 16.74 46.58 4.50
CA SER A 26 17.52 45.33 4.47
C SER A 26 17.30 44.64 5.82
N LYS A 27 16.27 43.73 5.87
CA LYS A 27 16.12 42.81 6.99
C LYS A 27 17.28 41.84 6.93
N LYS A 28 18.36 42.12 7.69
CA LYS A 28 19.39 41.13 7.99
C LYS A 28 18.71 39.95 8.69
N VAL A 29 18.50 38.86 7.98
CA VAL A 29 18.11 37.55 8.56
C VAL A 29 19.24 37.15 9.52
N PRO A 30 18.97 36.93 10.81
CA PRO A 30 20.02 36.55 11.75
C PRO A 30 20.64 35.22 11.34
N LYS A 31 21.96 35.16 11.22
CA LYS A 31 22.74 33.97 10.83
C LYS A 31 22.48 32.73 11.71
N ASN A 32 21.90 32.89 12.89
CA ASN A 32 21.55 31.83 13.81
C ASN A 32 20.31 31.02 13.37
N VAL A 33 19.37 31.58 12.60
CA VAL A 33 18.18 30.88 12.13
C VAL A 33 18.54 29.88 11.03
N LEU A 34 19.47 30.23 10.14
CA LEU A 34 19.95 29.34 9.09
C LEU A 34 20.75 28.13 9.62
N ARG A 35 21.45 28.31 10.76
CA ARG A 35 22.23 27.23 11.38
C ARG A 35 21.35 26.19 12.07
N SER A 36 20.20 26.58 12.64
CA SER A 36 19.28 25.68 13.32
C SER A 36 18.46 24.80 12.33
N VAL A 37 18.08 25.37 11.18
CA VAL A 37 17.33 24.63 10.14
C VAL A 37 18.18 23.54 9.48
N HIS A 38 19.48 23.82 9.22
CA HIS A 38 20.39 22.81 8.65
C HIS A 38 20.79 21.70 9.64
N GLY A 39 20.82 22.03 10.94
CA GLY A 39 21.15 21.05 11.99
C GLY A 39 20.03 20.03 12.24
N THR A 40 18.78 20.46 12.19
CA THR A 40 17.60 19.59 12.34
C THR A 40 17.43 18.68 11.14
N SER A 41 17.62 19.15 9.90
CA SER A 41 17.57 18.36 8.68
C SER A 41 18.61 17.23 8.70
N ARG A 42 19.88 17.53 8.95
CA ARG A 42 20.95 16.50 9.01
C ARG A 42 20.72 15.46 10.10
N ARG A 43 20.21 15.86 11.27
CA ARG A 43 19.93 14.92 12.36
C ARG A 43 18.75 14.01 12.01
N GLN A 44 17.73 14.52 11.33
CA GLN A 44 16.61 13.75 10.85
C GLN A 44 17.02 12.78 9.73
N GLU A 45 17.84 13.23 8.79
CA GLU A 45 18.39 12.38 7.71
C GLU A 45 19.25 11.25 8.29
N TYR A 46 20.12 11.54 9.27
CA TYR A 46 20.91 10.51 9.94
C TYR A 46 20.05 9.52 10.71
N SER A 47 19.03 10.00 11.43
CA SER A 47 18.08 9.18 12.15
C SER A 47 17.31 8.25 11.18
N ALA A 48 16.82 8.78 10.06
CA ALA A 48 16.12 7.98 9.04
C ALA A 48 17.03 6.93 8.37
N SER A 49 18.30 7.29 8.11
CA SER A 49 19.27 6.34 7.55
C SER A 49 19.61 5.20 8.51
N THR A 50 19.74 5.50 9.80
CA THR A 50 19.95 4.50 10.86
C THR A 50 18.77 3.53 10.97
N LYS A 51 17.53 4.07 11.00
CA LYS A 51 16.31 3.24 11.02
C LYS A 51 16.25 2.31 9.81
N ARG A 52 16.56 2.82 8.62
CA ARG A 52 16.58 2.05 7.38
C ARG A 52 17.61 0.92 7.44
N ALA A 53 18.86 1.23 7.83
CA ALA A 53 19.91 0.21 7.94
C ALA A 53 19.55 -0.91 8.92
N LEU A 54 18.91 -0.59 10.06
CA LEU A 54 18.42 -1.61 11.00
C LEU A 54 17.34 -2.49 10.37
N VAL A 55 16.39 -1.92 9.63
CA VAL A 55 15.32 -2.68 8.97
C VAL A 55 15.87 -3.52 7.82
N ASP A 56 16.85 -3.02 7.06
CA ASP A 56 17.50 -3.76 5.96
C ASP A 56 18.18 -5.03 6.48
N VAL A 57 19.07 -4.89 7.47
CA VAL A 57 19.77 -6.03 8.07
C VAL A 57 18.80 -6.98 8.78
N ALA A 58 17.79 -6.44 9.47
CA ALA A 58 16.79 -7.28 10.13
C ALA A 58 16.01 -8.12 9.13
N GLN A 59 15.62 -7.55 7.97
CA GLN A 59 14.93 -8.28 6.92
C GLN A 59 15.79 -9.43 6.39
N GLU A 60 17.06 -9.20 6.10
CA GLU A 60 17.98 -10.23 5.64
C GLU A 60 18.09 -11.37 6.67
N LEU A 61 18.39 -11.04 7.92
CA LEU A 61 18.58 -12.02 8.98
C LEU A 61 17.29 -12.78 9.33
N PHE A 62 16.17 -12.09 9.42
CA PHE A 62 14.88 -12.75 9.65
C PHE A 62 14.48 -13.66 8.48
N THR A 63 14.76 -13.26 7.23
CA THR A 63 14.50 -14.10 6.05
C THR A 63 15.36 -15.36 6.07
N GLU A 64 16.65 -15.25 6.41
CA GLU A 64 17.58 -16.37 6.40
C GLU A 64 17.39 -17.33 7.60
N ARG A 65 17.23 -16.78 8.81
CA ARG A 65 17.31 -17.52 10.07
C ARG A 65 16.01 -17.56 10.87
N GLY A 66 15.02 -16.80 10.44
CA GLY A 66 13.77 -16.62 11.14
C GLY A 66 13.86 -15.70 12.34
N TYR A 67 12.68 -15.37 12.88
CA TYR A 67 12.56 -14.50 14.05
C TYR A 67 13.30 -15.10 15.26
N ALA A 68 13.06 -16.36 15.61
CA ALA A 68 13.69 -17.00 16.77
C ALA A 68 15.21 -17.08 16.65
N GLY A 69 15.72 -17.39 15.44
CA GLY A 69 17.15 -17.59 15.18
C GLY A 69 17.97 -16.31 15.01
N THR A 70 17.36 -15.13 15.13
CA THR A 70 18.04 -13.84 14.95
C THR A 70 18.08 -13.07 16.26
N SER A 71 19.23 -12.51 16.63
CA SER A 71 19.41 -11.65 17.81
C SER A 71 19.50 -10.17 17.45
N LEU A 72 19.12 -9.29 18.38
CA LEU A 72 19.30 -7.85 18.21
C LEU A 72 20.78 -7.45 18.11
N ASP A 73 21.69 -8.22 18.72
CA ASP A 73 23.13 -7.96 18.67
C ASP A 73 23.71 -8.19 17.27
N GLU A 74 23.26 -9.23 16.59
CA GLU A 74 23.63 -9.49 15.19
C GLU A 74 23.11 -8.39 14.25
N ILE A 75 21.86 -7.94 14.48
CA ILE A 75 21.27 -6.86 13.67
C ILE A 75 22.05 -5.54 13.87
N VAL A 76 22.36 -5.18 15.12
CA VAL A 76 23.14 -3.98 15.45
C VAL A 76 24.53 -4.02 14.84
N ALA A 77 25.19 -5.19 14.90
CA ALA A 77 26.52 -5.40 14.31
C ALA A 77 26.46 -5.28 12.78
N GLY A 78 25.50 -5.95 12.13
CA GLY A 78 25.31 -5.89 10.68
C GLY A 78 24.99 -4.48 10.17
N ALA A 79 24.11 -3.75 10.87
CA ALA A 79 23.75 -2.38 10.56
C ALA A 79 24.84 -1.35 10.91
N ARG A 80 25.92 -1.76 11.59
CA ARG A 80 27.03 -0.91 12.05
C ARG A 80 26.56 0.28 12.91
N VAL A 81 25.62 0.02 13.79
CA VAL A 81 25.06 1.02 14.71
C VAL A 81 25.26 0.57 16.17
N THR A 82 24.93 1.42 17.13
CA THR A 82 24.97 1.09 18.56
C THR A 82 23.66 0.50 19.04
N LYS A 83 23.65 -0.30 20.13
CA LYS A 83 22.42 -0.74 20.80
C LYS A 83 21.52 0.43 21.20
N GLY A 84 22.12 1.54 21.68
CA GLY A 84 21.37 2.76 22.01
C GLY A 84 20.64 3.36 20.81
N ALA A 85 21.24 3.30 19.61
CA ALA A 85 20.59 3.75 18.38
C ALA A 85 19.42 2.83 17.99
N LEU A 86 19.54 1.51 18.19
CA LEU A 86 18.42 0.58 17.99
C LEU A 86 17.26 0.91 18.93
N TYR A 87 17.51 1.00 20.24
CA TYR A 87 16.47 1.27 21.22
C TYR A 87 15.86 2.67 21.12
N HIS A 88 16.55 3.60 20.43
CA HIS A 88 15.96 4.89 20.07
C HIS A 88 14.86 4.76 19.01
N HIS A 89 14.95 3.75 18.12
CA HIS A 89 14.01 3.55 17.02
C HIS A 89 12.98 2.45 17.28
N PHE A 90 13.34 1.41 18.03
CA PHE A 90 12.53 0.23 18.24
C PHE A 90 12.55 -0.17 19.71
N SER A 91 11.39 -0.47 20.29
CA SER A 91 11.27 -0.92 21.68
C SER A 91 11.84 -2.33 21.92
N GLY A 92 12.11 -3.07 20.87
CA GLY A 92 12.65 -4.44 20.96
C GLY A 92 12.59 -5.17 19.61
N LYS A 93 12.89 -6.48 19.66
CA LYS A 93 12.95 -7.35 18.47
C LYS A 93 11.60 -7.46 17.76
N GLN A 94 10.50 -7.52 18.49
CA GLN A 94 9.16 -7.61 17.94
C GLN A 94 8.77 -6.33 17.18
N ALA A 95 9.07 -5.14 17.72
CA ALA A 95 8.80 -3.88 17.06
C ALA A 95 9.64 -3.71 15.78
N LEU A 96 10.87 -4.25 15.76
CA LEU A 96 11.70 -4.27 14.57
C LEU A 96 11.16 -5.26 13.52
N PHE A 97 10.70 -6.44 13.97
CA PHE A 97 10.05 -7.41 13.07
C PHE A 97 8.78 -6.84 12.44
N GLU A 98 7.96 -6.14 13.22
CA GLU A 98 6.78 -5.45 12.72
C GLU A 98 7.12 -4.45 11.62
N ALA A 99 8.15 -3.63 11.79
CA ALA A 99 8.59 -2.69 10.75
C ALA A 99 9.13 -3.40 9.49
N VAL A 100 9.76 -4.57 9.65
CA VAL A 100 10.16 -5.41 8.51
C VAL A 100 8.94 -5.99 7.81
N PHE A 101 7.99 -6.53 8.58
CA PHE A 101 6.73 -7.08 8.07
C PHE A 101 5.97 -6.03 7.25
N GLU A 102 5.75 -4.84 7.81
CA GLU A 102 5.09 -3.72 7.12
C GLU A 102 5.78 -3.40 5.78
N ARG A 103 7.10 -3.33 5.77
CA ARG A 103 7.86 -3.06 4.54
C ARG A 103 7.68 -4.14 3.48
N VAL A 104 7.74 -5.41 3.87
CA VAL A 104 7.56 -6.54 2.94
C VAL A 104 6.15 -6.56 2.36
N GLU A 105 5.14 -6.26 3.18
CA GLU A 105 3.75 -6.09 2.75
C GLU A 105 3.57 -4.90 1.79
N ASP A 106 4.18 -3.75 2.09
CA ASP A 106 4.14 -2.55 1.24
C ASP A 106 4.79 -2.81 -0.12
N ASP A 107 5.93 -3.51 -0.15
CA ASP A 107 6.63 -3.88 -1.38
C ASP A 107 5.80 -4.88 -2.21
N ALA A 108 5.13 -5.82 -1.57
CA ALA A 108 4.22 -6.79 -2.19
C ALA A 108 3.01 -6.08 -2.82
N SER A 109 2.29 -5.29 -2.03
CA SER A 109 1.12 -4.53 -2.48
C SER A 109 1.46 -3.56 -3.61
N SER A 110 2.61 -2.87 -3.53
CA SER A 110 3.12 -2.00 -4.58
C SER A 110 3.45 -2.76 -5.86
N SER A 111 3.96 -3.98 -5.76
CA SER A 111 4.24 -4.84 -6.93
C SER A 111 2.95 -5.25 -7.64
N ILE A 112 1.92 -5.68 -6.88
CA ILE A 112 0.62 -6.05 -7.42
C ILE A 112 -0.06 -4.82 -8.07
N ARG A 113 -0.08 -3.67 -7.39
CA ARG A 113 -0.65 -2.43 -7.93
C ARG A 113 0.03 -2.01 -9.24
N ARG A 114 1.36 -2.13 -9.34
CA ARG A 114 2.09 -1.85 -10.59
C ARG A 114 1.70 -2.79 -11.72
N ALA A 115 1.54 -4.08 -11.44
CA ALA A 115 1.16 -5.07 -12.44
C ALA A 115 -0.22 -4.77 -13.05
N ILE A 116 -1.18 -4.33 -12.25
CA ILE A 116 -2.57 -4.11 -12.69
C ILE A 116 -2.85 -2.67 -13.16
N LYS A 117 -1.90 -1.73 -13.01
CA LYS A 117 -2.11 -0.27 -13.19
C LYS A 117 -2.72 0.09 -14.54
N ASP A 118 -2.19 -0.49 -15.61
CA ASP A 118 -2.53 -0.12 -16.99
C ASP A 118 -3.51 -1.13 -17.65
N VAL A 119 -3.94 -2.15 -16.90
CA VAL A 119 -4.89 -3.16 -17.35
C VAL A 119 -6.32 -2.60 -17.25
N LYS A 120 -7.00 -2.46 -18.38
CA LYS A 120 -8.33 -1.83 -18.47
C LYS A 120 -9.47 -2.82 -18.35
N ASP A 121 -9.32 -4.02 -18.95
CA ASP A 121 -10.34 -5.06 -18.87
C ASP A 121 -10.41 -5.61 -17.45
N PRO A 122 -11.59 -5.61 -16.78
CA PRO A 122 -11.70 -6.06 -15.39
C PRO A 122 -11.30 -7.52 -15.18
N TRP A 123 -11.58 -8.41 -16.13
CA TRP A 123 -11.27 -9.82 -16.05
C TRP A 123 -9.77 -10.09 -16.22
N GLU A 124 -9.16 -9.41 -17.19
CA GLU A 124 -7.70 -9.43 -17.34
C GLU A 124 -6.99 -8.84 -16.12
N LYS A 125 -7.56 -7.77 -15.54
CA LYS A 125 -7.04 -7.15 -14.32
C LYS A 125 -7.07 -8.13 -13.14
N ALA A 126 -8.16 -8.88 -12.99
CA ALA A 126 -8.28 -9.90 -11.95
C ALA A 126 -7.24 -11.01 -12.11
N LEU A 127 -7.08 -11.57 -13.33
CA LEU A 127 -6.06 -12.59 -13.61
C LEU A 127 -4.63 -12.05 -13.43
N THR A 128 -4.37 -10.83 -13.88
CA THR A 128 -3.05 -10.20 -13.72
C THR A 128 -2.73 -9.95 -12.25
N GLY A 129 -3.71 -9.50 -11.47
CA GLY A 129 -3.57 -9.32 -10.02
C GLY A 129 -3.31 -10.63 -9.29
N LEU A 130 -4.03 -11.70 -9.67
CA LEU A 130 -3.81 -13.05 -9.15
C LEU A 130 -2.37 -13.54 -9.43
N ARG A 131 -1.91 -13.44 -10.68
CA ARG A 131 -0.54 -13.85 -11.06
C ARG A 131 0.50 -13.06 -10.28
N ALA A 132 0.34 -11.73 -10.21
CA ALA A 132 1.25 -10.89 -9.44
C ALA A 132 1.29 -11.25 -7.94
N PHE A 133 0.15 -11.66 -7.37
CA PHE A 133 0.10 -12.18 -6.00
C PHE A 133 0.83 -13.52 -5.87
N LEU A 134 0.60 -14.45 -6.78
CA LEU A 134 1.30 -15.75 -6.79
C LEU A 134 2.81 -15.60 -6.97
N ASP A 135 3.27 -14.62 -7.76
CA ASP A 135 4.68 -14.26 -7.89
C ASP A 135 5.26 -13.71 -6.58
N VAL A 136 4.48 -12.92 -5.83
CA VAL A 136 4.86 -12.45 -4.50
C VAL A 136 5.05 -13.62 -3.54
N LEU A 137 4.18 -14.63 -3.57
CA LEU A 137 4.30 -15.83 -2.73
C LEU A 137 5.57 -16.65 -3.01
N GLN A 138 6.20 -16.51 -4.19
CA GLN A 138 7.48 -17.17 -4.49
C GLN A 138 8.67 -16.46 -3.84
N ARG A 139 8.51 -15.23 -3.36
CA ARG A 139 9.59 -14.47 -2.73
C ARG A 139 9.89 -15.02 -1.34
N PRO A 140 11.16 -15.38 -1.03
CA PRO A 140 11.52 -15.99 0.24
C PRO A 140 11.14 -15.13 1.46
N GLU A 141 11.36 -13.80 1.36
CA GLU A 141 11.05 -12.85 2.41
C GLU A 141 9.55 -12.77 2.69
N TYR A 142 8.69 -12.71 1.66
CA TYR A 142 7.24 -12.65 1.83
C TYR A 142 6.71 -13.95 2.46
N ARG A 143 7.10 -15.08 1.89
CA ARG A 143 6.68 -16.40 2.36
C ARG A 143 7.06 -16.61 3.83
N ARG A 144 8.33 -16.33 4.18
CA ARG A 144 8.81 -16.55 5.53
C ARG A 144 8.26 -15.55 6.53
N LEU A 145 8.42 -14.25 6.24
CA LEU A 145 8.13 -13.22 7.23
C LEU A 145 6.64 -12.92 7.34
N VAL A 146 5.92 -12.93 6.21
CA VAL A 146 4.50 -12.59 6.22
C VAL A 146 3.65 -13.82 6.50
N ILE A 147 3.81 -14.89 5.70
CA ILE A 147 2.89 -16.02 5.78
C ILE A 147 3.24 -16.98 6.94
N GLN A 148 4.51 -17.35 7.10
CA GLN A 148 4.90 -18.40 8.06
C GLN A 148 5.09 -17.87 9.49
N GLU A 149 5.76 -16.75 9.67
CA GLU A 149 6.14 -16.23 10.99
C GLU A 149 5.23 -15.09 11.48
N GLY A 150 4.66 -14.30 10.55
CA GLY A 150 3.82 -13.14 10.87
C GLY A 150 2.73 -13.42 11.90
N PRO A 151 1.87 -14.44 11.70
CA PRO A 151 0.79 -14.76 12.64
C PRO A 151 1.29 -15.09 14.06
N ALA A 152 2.42 -15.82 14.17
CA ALA A 152 2.98 -16.25 15.46
C ALA A 152 3.69 -15.10 16.19
N VAL A 153 4.38 -14.20 15.47
CA VAL A 153 5.17 -13.11 16.05
C VAL A 153 4.31 -11.90 16.41
N LEU A 154 3.38 -11.53 15.52
CA LEU A 154 2.52 -10.36 15.72
C LEU A 154 1.28 -10.68 16.56
N GLY A 155 0.83 -11.93 16.57
CA GLY A 155 -0.47 -12.34 17.03
C GLY A 155 -1.55 -12.17 15.95
N TYR A 156 -2.60 -12.99 16.03
CA TYR A 156 -3.62 -13.11 15.00
C TYR A 156 -4.30 -11.79 14.64
N GLU A 157 -4.73 -11.02 15.64
CA GLU A 157 -5.48 -9.78 15.43
C GLU A 157 -4.63 -8.74 14.68
N LYS A 158 -3.41 -8.51 15.14
CA LYS A 158 -2.50 -7.54 14.54
C LYS A 158 -2.05 -7.96 13.14
N TYR A 159 -1.80 -9.25 12.95
CA TYR A 159 -1.50 -9.81 11.64
C TYR A 159 -2.65 -9.54 10.65
N ARG A 160 -3.89 -9.83 11.04
CA ARG A 160 -5.09 -9.59 10.21
C ARG A 160 -5.30 -8.11 9.90
N GLU A 161 -5.11 -7.24 10.88
CA GLU A 161 -5.20 -5.79 10.69
C GLU A 161 -4.17 -5.29 9.65
N GLN A 162 -2.94 -5.77 9.70
CA GLN A 162 -1.90 -5.42 8.75
C GLN A 162 -2.21 -5.94 7.34
N GLU A 163 -2.62 -7.20 7.23
CA GLU A 163 -3.03 -7.83 5.96
C GLU A 163 -4.20 -7.07 5.31
N GLU A 164 -5.23 -6.70 6.08
CA GLU A 164 -6.36 -5.92 5.60
C GLU A 164 -5.93 -4.51 5.14
N ARG A 165 -5.05 -3.86 5.88
CA ARG A 165 -4.57 -2.51 5.55
C ARG A 165 -3.76 -2.47 4.25
N SER A 166 -2.97 -3.52 3.96
CA SER A 166 -2.05 -3.53 2.81
C SER A 166 -2.71 -4.03 1.52
N THR A 167 -3.47 -5.11 1.58
CA THR A 167 -3.91 -5.85 0.38
C THR A 167 -5.42 -5.87 0.17
N TYR A 168 -6.25 -5.74 1.21
CA TYR A 168 -7.72 -5.77 1.06
C TYR A 168 -8.24 -4.76 0.04
N GLY A 169 -7.72 -3.52 0.07
CA GLY A 169 -8.13 -2.48 -0.89
C GLY A 169 -7.86 -2.85 -2.35
N ILE A 170 -6.81 -3.63 -2.64
CA ILE A 170 -6.51 -4.11 -3.99
C ILE A 170 -7.56 -5.12 -4.44
N VAL A 171 -7.90 -6.07 -3.57
CA VAL A 171 -8.93 -7.08 -3.85
C VAL A 171 -10.29 -6.40 -4.05
N GLN A 172 -10.64 -5.44 -3.19
CA GLN A 172 -11.89 -4.69 -3.29
C GLN A 172 -11.99 -3.92 -4.62
N ASP A 173 -10.92 -3.24 -5.05
CA ASP A 173 -10.89 -2.51 -6.32
C ASP A 173 -11.09 -3.45 -7.53
N ILE A 174 -10.45 -4.62 -7.49
CA ILE A 174 -10.57 -5.63 -8.56
C ILE A 174 -11.98 -6.21 -8.58
N VAL A 175 -12.49 -6.68 -7.43
CA VAL A 175 -13.82 -7.28 -7.32
C VAL A 175 -14.90 -6.29 -7.72
N SER A 176 -14.82 -5.04 -7.24
CA SER A 176 -15.76 -3.98 -7.64
C SER A 176 -15.75 -3.75 -9.16
N SER A 177 -14.57 -3.79 -9.79
CA SER A 177 -14.45 -3.62 -11.24
C SER A 177 -15.06 -4.80 -12.02
N VAL A 178 -14.86 -6.03 -11.55
CA VAL A 178 -15.45 -7.25 -12.16
C VAL A 178 -16.96 -7.26 -12.00
N LEU A 179 -17.46 -6.88 -10.82
CA LEU A 179 -18.88 -6.90 -10.49
C LEU A 179 -19.65 -5.66 -10.99
N ALA A 180 -18.95 -4.65 -11.53
CA ALA A 180 -19.59 -3.41 -12.02
C ALA A 180 -20.59 -3.66 -13.18
N THR A 181 -20.52 -4.80 -13.85
CA THR A 181 -21.47 -5.21 -14.90
C THR A 181 -22.77 -5.79 -14.34
N TYR A 182 -22.81 -6.09 -13.05
CA TYR A 182 -23.98 -6.61 -12.36
C TYR A 182 -24.62 -5.51 -11.53
N ASP A 183 -25.94 -5.49 -11.50
CA ASP A 183 -26.70 -4.57 -10.64
C ASP A 183 -26.79 -5.15 -9.22
N LEU A 184 -25.74 -4.96 -8.45
CA LEU A 184 -25.61 -5.47 -7.08
C LEU A 184 -25.67 -4.36 -6.06
N GLU A 185 -26.33 -4.64 -4.93
CA GLU A 185 -26.27 -3.79 -3.76
C GLU A 185 -24.82 -3.63 -3.25
N PRO A 186 -24.41 -2.44 -2.77
CA PRO A 186 -23.06 -2.21 -2.28
C PRO A 186 -22.58 -3.20 -1.20
N SER A 187 -23.50 -3.66 -0.35
CA SER A 187 -23.24 -4.67 0.69
C SER A 187 -22.85 -6.02 0.11
N MET A 188 -23.41 -6.39 -1.06
CA MET A 188 -23.05 -7.61 -1.76
C MET A 188 -21.63 -7.51 -2.36
N VAL A 189 -21.29 -6.36 -2.96
CA VAL A 189 -19.93 -6.13 -3.49
C VAL A 189 -18.89 -6.21 -2.36
N GLU A 190 -19.20 -5.64 -1.19
CA GLU A 190 -18.33 -5.77 -0.01
C GLU A 190 -18.20 -7.22 0.44
N THR A 191 -19.30 -7.98 0.48
CA THR A 191 -19.32 -9.39 0.84
C THR A 191 -18.46 -10.21 -0.10
N PHE A 192 -18.61 -10.04 -1.41
CA PHE A 192 -17.75 -10.68 -2.41
C PHE A 192 -16.28 -10.33 -2.20
N SER A 193 -15.97 -9.05 -1.93
CA SER A 193 -14.59 -8.62 -1.69
C SER A 193 -13.98 -9.31 -0.47
N ARG A 194 -14.73 -9.47 0.62
CA ARG A 194 -14.28 -10.20 1.81
C ARG A 194 -14.10 -11.70 1.58
N VAL A 195 -15.01 -12.33 0.82
CA VAL A 195 -14.92 -13.75 0.45
C VAL A 195 -13.68 -13.99 -0.41
N PHE A 196 -13.46 -13.19 -1.44
CA PHE A 196 -12.28 -13.31 -2.30
C PHE A 196 -10.98 -13.00 -1.56
N PHE A 197 -10.96 -12.02 -0.67
CA PHE A 197 -9.82 -11.73 0.18
C PHE A 197 -9.47 -12.93 1.08
N GLY A 198 -10.48 -13.53 1.73
CA GLY A 198 -10.28 -14.74 2.52
C GLY A 198 -9.79 -15.93 1.70
N ALA A 199 -10.30 -16.09 0.48
CA ALA A 199 -9.82 -17.12 -0.45
C ALA A 199 -8.36 -16.90 -0.85
N MET A 200 -7.93 -15.64 -1.09
CA MET A 200 -6.54 -15.31 -1.38
C MET A 200 -5.61 -15.58 -0.19
N SER A 201 -6.03 -15.24 1.02
CA SER A 201 -5.29 -15.53 2.26
C SER A 201 -5.11 -17.05 2.45
N ALA A 202 -6.18 -17.83 2.26
CA ALA A 202 -6.13 -19.29 2.32
C ALA A 202 -5.22 -19.89 1.24
N ALA A 203 -5.30 -19.38 0.00
CA ALA A 203 -4.44 -19.79 -1.10
C ALA A 203 -2.97 -19.48 -0.81
N GLY A 204 -2.67 -18.29 -0.24
CA GLY A 204 -1.32 -17.91 0.19
C GLY A 204 -0.74 -18.89 1.20
N SER A 205 -1.53 -19.28 2.21
CA SER A 205 -1.12 -20.28 3.20
C SER A 205 -0.89 -21.66 2.58
N ALA A 206 -1.79 -22.11 1.70
CA ALA A 206 -1.68 -23.38 1.02
C ALA A 206 -0.42 -23.48 0.14
N VAL A 207 -0.17 -22.46 -0.69
CA VAL A 207 1.01 -22.38 -1.55
C VAL A 207 2.30 -22.35 -0.70
N SER A 208 2.33 -21.54 0.36
CA SER A 208 3.53 -21.37 1.19
C SER A 208 3.88 -22.61 2.03
N SER A 209 2.91 -23.49 2.26
CA SER A 209 3.08 -24.75 3.00
C SER A 209 3.34 -25.96 2.10
N ALA A 210 3.23 -25.81 0.77
CA ALA A 210 3.42 -26.89 -0.17
C ALA A 210 4.91 -27.24 -0.35
N GLU A 211 5.22 -28.52 -0.57
CA GLU A 211 6.57 -28.98 -0.94
C GLU A 211 6.99 -28.41 -2.31
N ASP A 212 6.07 -28.41 -3.27
CA ASP A 212 6.22 -27.82 -4.59
C ASP A 212 5.33 -26.57 -4.70
N THR A 213 5.91 -25.43 -4.33
CA THR A 213 5.21 -24.14 -4.35
C THR A 213 4.83 -23.68 -5.76
N ALA A 214 5.62 -24.05 -6.78
CA ALA A 214 5.32 -23.69 -8.17
C ALA A 214 4.08 -24.44 -8.68
N ARG A 215 3.99 -25.73 -8.40
CA ARG A 215 2.83 -26.55 -8.72
C ARG A 215 1.58 -26.07 -7.97
N ALA A 216 1.69 -25.81 -6.66
CA ALA A 216 0.58 -25.31 -5.85
C ALA A 216 0.07 -23.95 -6.37
N SER A 217 0.97 -23.04 -6.79
CA SER A 217 0.60 -21.77 -7.42
C SER A 217 -0.17 -21.99 -8.72
N ALA A 218 0.28 -22.90 -9.58
CA ALA A 218 -0.40 -23.21 -10.84
C ALA A 218 -1.80 -23.80 -10.61
N GLU A 219 -1.96 -24.66 -9.59
CA GLU A 219 -3.25 -25.23 -9.21
C GLU A 219 -4.21 -24.15 -8.67
N VAL A 220 -3.72 -23.22 -7.85
CA VAL A 220 -4.51 -22.06 -7.38
C VAL A 220 -4.90 -21.15 -8.54
N GLU A 221 -3.95 -20.81 -9.44
CA GLU A 221 -4.24 -20.02 -10.64
C GLU A 221 -5.35 -20.66 -11.48
N ALA A 222 -5.22 -21.95 -11.75
CA ALA A 222 -6.22 -22.69 -12.55
C ALA A 222 -7.61 -22.69 -11.89
N ALA A 223 -7.69 -22.91 -10.58
CA ALA A 223 -8.96 -22.94 -9.85
C ALA A 223 -9.65 -21.57 -9.88
N ILE A 224 -8.92 -20.49 -9.62
CA ILE A 224 -9.49 -19.13 -9.62
C ILE A 224 -9.81 -18.66 -11.03
N ALA A 225 -8.96 -18.98 -12.02
CA ALA A 225 -9.24 -18.69 -13.43
C ALA A 225 -10.53 -19.38 -13.91
N PHE A 226 -10.79 -20.62 -13.46
CA PHE A 226 -12.04 -21.33 -13.75
C PHE A 226 -13.26 -20.59 -13.17
N ILE A 227 -13.18 -20.13 -11.91
CA ILE A 227 -14.25 -19.34 -11.27
C ILE A 227 -14.50 -18.04 -12.03
N LEU A 228 -13.44 -17.31 -12.37
CA LEU A 228 -13.53 -16.06 -13.11
C LEU A 228 -14.11 -16.26 -14.51
N ALA A 229 -13.74 -17.35 -15.20
CA ALA A 229 -14.29 -17.68 -16.52
C ALA A 229 -15.80 -17.97 -16.44
N GLY A 230 -16.25 -18.69 -15.42
CA GLY A 230 -17.66 -18.94 -15.18
C GLY A 230 -18.47 -17.65 -14.92
N LEU A 231 -17.95 -16.78 -14.07
CA LEU A 231 -18.55 -15.46 -13.83
C LEU A 231 -18.61 -14.61 -15.10
N ARG A 232 -17.52 -14.57 -15.86
CA ARG A 232 -17.46 -13.83 -17.13
C ARG A 232 -18.50 -14.34 -18.14
N GLN A 233 -18.59 -15.65 -18.32
CA GLN A 233 -19.57 -16.25 -19.22
C GLN A 233 -21.01 -15.92 -18.80
N GLN A 234 -21.30 -15.94 -17.50
CA GLN A 234 -22.61 -15.57 -16.97
C GLN A 234 -22.91 -14.09 -17.24
N SER A 235 -21.94 -13.19 -17.05
CA SER A 235 -22.09 -11.77 -17.36
C SER A 235 -22.36 -11.53 -18.85
N GLU A 236 -21.60 -12.16 -19.72
CA GLU A 236 -21.75 -12.02 -21.18
C GLU A 236 -23.10 -12.59 -21.70
N SER A 237 -23.66 -13.59 -21.03
CA SER A 237 -24.99 -14.15 -21.35
C SER A 237 -26.18 -13.37 -20.76
N GLY A 238 -25.92 -12.25 -20.06
CA GLY A 238 -26.94 -11.46 -19.41
C GLY A 238 -27.53 -12.11 -18.15
N GLY A 239 -26.82 -13.10 -17.58
CA GLY A 239 -27.20 -13.77 -16.34
C GLY A 239 -27.12 -12.81 -15.14
N LYS A 240 -28.06 -12.96 -14.21
CA LYS A 240 -28.04 -12.24 -12.94
C LYS A 240 -27.36 -13.09 -11.87
N LEU A 241 -26.58 -12.44 -11.01
CA LEU A 241 -26.15 -13.08 -9.77
C LEU A 241 -27.33 -13.19 -8.82
N PRO A 242 -27.56 -14.36 -8.18
CA PRO A 242 -28.64 -14.50 -7.22
C PRO A 242 -28.42 -13.57 -6.03
N GLY A 243 -29.47 -12.84 -5.66
CA GLY A 243 -29.52 -12.07 -4.43
C GLY A 243 -29.74 -12.97 -3.21
N PRO A 244 -29.60 -12.44 -1.98
CA PRO A 244 -29.84 -13.21 -0.75
C PRO A 244 -31.24 -13.82 -0.66
N ASP A 245 -32.23 -13.18 -1.26
CA ASP A 245 -33.63 -13.62 -1.25
C ASP A 245 -33.91 -14.69 -2.30
N ASP A 246 -33.19 -14.71 -3.41
CA ASP A 246 -33.29 -15.72 -4.47
C ASP A 246 -32.82 -17.12 -3.99
N LEU A 247 -31.92 -17.14 -2.99
CA LEU A 247 -31.37 -18.39 -2.41
C LEU A 247 -32.23 -18.95 -1.27
N ARG A 248 -33.14 -18.13 -0.74
CA ARG A 248 -34.13 -18.56 0.26
C ARG A 248 -35.35 -19.08 -0.49
N GLY A 249 -35.21 -20.25 -1.15
CA GLY A 249 -36.32 -20.85 -1.88
C GLY A 249 -37.62 -20.76 -1.08
N GLU A 250 -38.68 -20.40 -1.78
CA GLU A 250 -40.05 -20.49 -1.25
C GLU A 250 -40.25 -21.85 -0.61
N GLY A 251 -40.30 -21.90 0.72
CA GLY A 251 -40.66 -23.05 1.50
C GLY A 251 -42.16 -23.29 1.53
#